data_6591a152e36eddce5cffbe0af73c079c
#
_entry.id   6591a152e36eddce5cffbe0af73c079c
#
_cell.length_a   1.000
_cell.length_b   1.000
_cell.length_c   1.000
_cell.angle_alpha   90.00
_cell.angle_beta   90.00
_cell.angle_gamma   90.00
#
_symmetry.space_group_name_H-M   'P 1'
#
loop_
_entity.id
_entity.type
_entity.pdbx_description
1 polymer ?
#
loop_
_entity_poly.entity_id
_entity_poly.type
_entity_poly.pdbx_seq_one_letter_code
_entity_poly.pdbx_strand_id
1 'polypeptide(L)'
;MTTETIGFIGIGNMGGPVSQNLSTAGYHVVGYDIAGTAERVPEGATVGRNASDVATKSDIIMMSLPDGDVVQEVTNEIIATNDRRAKTIVDISTSGVAAARAASARCCDSEMEFYDAPVSGGIPGA
;
A
#
# COMPACT_ATOMS: atom_id res chain seq x y z
N MET A 1 13.14 17.03 6.36
CA MET A 1 12.07 16.99 5.34
C MET A 1 12.19 15.70 4.55
N THR A 2 11.10 14.99 4.43
CA THR A 2 11.11 13.77 3.63
C THR A 2 10.74 14.06 2.18
N THR A 3 11.43 13.41 1.25
CA THR A 3 11.18 13.53 -0.18
C THR A 3 10.44 12.32 -0.75
N GLU A 4 10.24 11.27 0.06
CA GLU A 4 9.56 10.07 -0.38
C GLU A 4 8.05 10.24 -0.41
N THR A 5 7.43 9.68 -1.45
CA THR A 5 5.98 9.60 -1.59
C THR A 5 5.54 8.19 -1.22
N ILE A 6 4.58 8.10 -0.32
CA ILE A 6 4.04 6.83 0.16
C ILE A 6 2.72 6.57 -0.55
N GLY A 7 2.66 5.48 -1.29
CA GLY A 7 1.40 4.98 -1.82
C GLY A 7 0.66 4.19 -0.75
N PHE A 8 -0.66 4.30 -0.68
CA PHE A 8 -1.46 3.55 0.26
C PHE A 8 -2.64 2.91 -0.46
N ILE A 9 -2.67 1.60 -0.51
CA ILE A 9 -3.73 0.83 -1.16
C ILE A 9 -4.53 0.10 -0.08
N GLY A 10 -5.85 0.37 -0.04
CA GLY A 10 -6.73 -0.10 1.01
C GLY A 10 -6.82 0.88 2.17
N ILE A 11 -7.75 1.84 2.08
CA ILE A 11 -7.88 2.92 3.05
C ILE A 11 -9.18 2.74 3.82
N GLY A 12 -9.29 1.63 4.55
CA GLY A 12 -10.44 1.32 5.36
C GLY A 12 -10.20 1.62 6.84
N ASN A 13 -10.82 0.81 7.70
CA ASN A 13 -10.76 1.01 9.15
C ASN A 13 -9.34 0.91 9.73
N MET A 14 -8.47 0.11 9.10
CA MET A 14 -7.07 -0.02 9.51
C MET A 14 -6.18 0.93 8.72
N GLY A 15 -6.32 0.92 7.39
CA GLY A 15 -5.48 1.73 6.51
C GLY A 15 -5.73 3.23 6.66
N GLY A 16 -6.96 3.64 6.98
CA GLY A 16 -7.29 5.05 7.19
C GLY A 16 -6.45 5.71 8.27
N PRO A 17 -6.46 5.20 9.52
CA PRO A 17 -5.63 5.75 10.59
C PRO A 17 -4.14 5.74 10.28
N VAL A 18 -3.61 4.68 9.68
CA VAL A 18 -2.19 4.59 9.34
C VAL A 18 -1.83 5.63 8.28
N SER A 19 -2.64 5.75 7.22
CA SER A 19 -2.39 6.74 6.16
C SER A 19 -2.49 8.17 6.70
N GLN A 20 -3.41 8.43 7.62
CA GLN A 20 -3.52 9.74 8.27
C GLN A 20 -2.27 10.05 9.10
N ASN A 21 -1.75 9.07 9.82
CA ASN A 21 -0.52 9.25 10.60
C ASN A 21 0.68 9.58 9.70
N LEU A 22 0.78 8.94 8.55
CA LEU A 22 1.82 9.24 7.57
C LEU A 22 1.71 10.68 7.05
N SER A 23 0.50 11.09 6.71
CA SER A 23 0.24 12.45 6.24
C SER A 23 0.59 13.48 7.31
N THR A 24 0.19 13.23 8.55
CA THR A 24 0.50 14.10 9.69
C THR A 24 2.00 14.20 9.96
N ALA A 25 2.74 13.11 9.70
CA ALA A 25 4.19 13.09 9.85
C ALA A 25 4.95 13.82 8.74
N GLY A 26 4.25 14.32 7.73
CA GLY A 26 4.84 15.12 6.66
C GLY A 26 5.12 14.37 5.36
N TYR A 27 4.74 13.10 5.27
CA TYR A 27 4.87 12.35 4.01
C TYR A 27 3.75 12.74 3.05
N HIS A 28 4.09 12.82 1.77
CA HIS A 28 3.05 12.91 0.75
C HIS A 28 2.45 11.52 0.53
N VAL A 29 1.12 11.44 0.58
CA VAL A 29 0.39 10.18 0.44
C VAL A 29 -0.38 10.16 -0.88
N VAL A 30 -0.24 9.08 -1.63
CA VAL A 30 -1.07 8.78 -2.81
C VAL A 30 -1.93 7.58 -2.46
N GLY A 31 -3.23 7.77 -2.35
CA GLY A 31 -4.13 6.72 -1.86
C GLY A 31 -5.02 6.15 -2.95
N TYR A 32 -5.38 4.88 -2.78
CA TYR A 32 -6.38 4.23 -3.60
C TYR A 32 -7.16 3.20 -2.77
N ASP A 33 -8.49 3.20 -2.92
CA ASP A 33 -9.36 2.21 -2.33
C ASP A 33 -10.48 1.91 -3.33
N ILE A 34 -10.71 0.65 -3.64
CA ILE A 34 -11.73 0.22 -4.60
C ILE A 34 -13.15 0.62 -4.16
N ALA A 35 -13.36 0.80 -2.86
CA ALA A 35 -14.67 1.17 -2.31
C ALA A 35 -14.95 2.68 -2.33
N GLY A 36 -13.99 3.50 -2.75
CA GLY A 36 -14.16 4.94 -2.82
C GLY A 36 -12.97 5.68 -2.23
N THR A 37 -12.06 6.12 -3.10
CA THR A 37 -10.78 6.67 -2.67
C THR A 37 -10.89 8.10 -2.13
N ALA A 38 -11.59 8.97 -2.86
CA ALA A 38 -11.64 10.40 -2.54
C ALA A 38 -12.19 10.68 -1.13
N GLU A 39 -13.07 9.82 -0.66
CA GLU A 39 -13.73 9.94 0.65
C GLU A 39 -12.86 9.42 1.79
N ARG A 40 -11.81 8.66 1.49
CA ARG A 40 -11.03 7.90 2.47
C ARG A 40 -9.61 8.38 2.64
N VAL A 41 -9.05 9.09 1.65
CA VAL A 41 -7.67 9.59 1.75
C VAL A 41 -7.58 10.72 2.77
N PRO A 42 -6.41 10.87 3.42
CA PRO A 42 -6.16 12.01 4.31
C PRO A 42 -6.26 13.32 3.55
N GLU A 43 -6.58 14.39 4.28
CA GLU A 43 -6.57 15.72 3.72
C GLU A 43 -5.20 16.06 3.15
N GLY A 44 -5.18 16.60 1.93
CA GLY A 44 -3.94 16.94 1.23
C GLY A 44 -3.31 15.79 0.46
N ALA A 45 -3.83 14.56 0.58
CA ALA A 45 -3.33 13.42 -0.18
C ALA A 45 -3.78 13.47 -1.64
N THR A 46 -3.02 12.81 -2.49
CA THR A 46 -3.38 12.62 -3.91
C THR A 46 -4.24 11.36 -4.05
N VAL A 47 -5.29 11.45 -4.86
CA VAL A 47 -6.16 10.31 -5.16
C VAL A 47 -5.56 9.55 -6.36
N GLY A 48 -5.25 8.28 -6.15
CA GLY A 48 -4.84 7.37 -7.22
C GLY A 48 -6.07 6.73 -7.89
N ARG A 49 -5.97 6.46 -9.17
CA ARG A 49 -7.07 5.88 -9.96
C ARG A 49 -7.15 4.36 -9.83
N ASN A 50 -6.02 3.72 -9.59
CA ASN A 50 -5.89 2.27 -9.43
C ASN A 50 -4.51 1.96 -8.84
N ALA A 51 -4.19 0.68 -8.64
CA ALA A 51 -2.90 0.28 -8.08
C ALA A 51 -1.73 0.65 -9.00
N SER A 52 -1.90 0.54 -10.30
CA SER A 52 -0.86 0.94 -11.27
C SER A 52 -0.55 2.43 -11.17
N ASP A 53 -1.58 3.27 -11.05
CA ASP A 53 -1.40 4.72 -10.89
C ASP A 53 -0.63 5.06 -9.60
N VAL A 54 -0.96 4.37 -8.50
CA VAL A 54 -0.23 4.52 -7.24
C VAL A 54 1.24 4.11 -7.42
N ALA A 55 1.50 3.02 -8.15
CA ALA A 55 2.85 2.52 -8.39
C ALA A 55 3.72 3.50 -9.20
N THR A 56 3.12 4.24 -10.10
CA THR A 56 3.86 5.25 -10.90
C THR A 56 4.15 6.53 -10.12
N LYS A 57 3.37 6.82 -9.10
CA LYS A 57 3.45 8.09 -8.35
C LYS A 57 4.13 7.96 -6.99
N SER A 58 4.42 6.75 -6.54
CA SER A 58 4.92 6.50 -5.18
C SER A 58 6.27 5.82 -5.19
N ASP A 59 7.06 6.05 -4.16
CA ASP A 59 8.36 5.38 -3.95
C ASP A 59 8.19 4.07 -3.19
N ILE A 60 7.31 4.08 -2.19
CA ILE A 60 7.00 2.95 -1.32
C ILE A 60 5.48 2.79 -1.33
N ILE A 61 5.00 1.56 -1.45
CA ILE A 61 3.57 1.27 -1.40
C ILE A 61 3.26 0.49 -0.12
N MET A 62 2.33 0.99 0.67
CA MET A 62 1.76 0.26 1.80
C MET A 62 0.40 -0.30 1.41
N MET A 63 0.12 -1.53 1.83
CA MET A 63 -1.15 -2.20 1.55
C MET A 63 -1.84 -2.60 2.84
N SER A 64 -3.14 -2.35 2.93
CA SER A 64 -4.00 -2.84 4.00
C SER A 64 -5.26 -3.42 3.36
N LEU A 65 -5.19 -4.70 3.01
CA LEU A 65 -6.18 -5.38 2.18
C LEU A 65 -6.92 -6.46 2.97
N PRO A 66 -8.12 -6.86 2.53
CA PRO A 66 -8.97 -7.74 3.34
C PRO A 66 -8.50 -9.19 3.44
N ASP A 67 -7.79 -9.70 2.43
CA ASP A 67 -7.37 -11.10 2.42
C ASP A 67 -6.19 -11.34 1.48
N GLY A 68 -5.65 -12.57 1.52
CA GLY A 68 -4.48 -12.94 0.75
C GLY A 68 -4.69 -12.95 -0.76
N ASP A 69 -5.88 -13.25 -1.24
CA ASP A 69 -6.18 -13.24 -2.67
C ASP A 69 -6.10 -11.82 -3.23
N VAL A 70 -6.63 -10.86 -2.50
CA VAL A 70 -6.56 -9.44 -2.88
C VAL A 70 -5.11 -8.95 -2.82
N VAL A 71 -4.34 -9.36 -1.83
CA VAL A 71 -2.90 -9.06 -1.76
C VAL A 71 -2.18 -9.54 -3.03
N GLN A 72 -2.47 -10.78 -3.49
CA GLN A 72 -1.88 -11.32 -4.70
C GLN A 72 -2.27 -10.52 -5.94
N GLU A 73 -3.55 -10.20 -6.09
CA GLU A 73 -4.05 -9.44 -7.23
C GLU A 73 -3.40 -8.05 -7.32
N VAL A 74 -3.35 -7.34 -6.21
CA VAL A 74 -2.79 -5.99 -6.16
C VAL A 74 -1.27 -6.02 -6.39
N THR A 75 -0.57 -6.97 -5.77
CA THR A 75 0.86 -7.16 -5.99
C THR A 75 1.16 -7.41 -7.46
N ASN A 76 0.39 -8.28 -8.13
CA ASN A 76 0.55 -8.55 -9.54
C ASN A 76 0.32 -7.30 -10.41
N GLU A 77 -0.68 -6.50 -10.08
CA GLU A 77 -0.96 -5.26 -10.82
C GLU A 77 0.20 -4.27 -10.68
N ILE A 78 0.76 -4.14 -9.49
CA ILE A 78 1.92 -3.28 -9.25
C ILE A 78 3.13 -3.75 -10.06
N ILE A 79 3.44 -5.04 -10.01
CA ILE A 79 4.57 -5.63 -10.72
C ILE A 79 4.42 -5.46 -12.25
N ALA A 80 3.20 -5.60 -12.76
CA ALA A 80 2.91 -5.48 -14.18
C ALA A 80 2.99 -4.04 -14.71
N THR A 81 3.09 -3.05 -13.83
CA THR A 81 3.19 -1.65 -14.23
C THR A 81 4.59 -1.36 -14.76
N ASN A 82 4.70 -1.07 -16.07
CA ASN A 82 5.99 -0.92 -16.75
C ASN A 82 6.81 0.29 -16.32
N ASP A 83 6.15 1.38 -16.01
CA ASP A 83 6.80 2.64 -15.63
C ASP A 83 6.68 2.94 -14.14
N ARG A 84 6.63 1.88 -13.33
CA ARG A 84 6.50 2.06 -11.89
C ARG A 84 7.73 2.75 -11.30
N ARG A 85 7.46 3.70 -10.42
CA ARG A 85 8.47 4.37 -9.61
C ARG A 85 8.74 3.57 -8.32
N ALA A 86 7.71 2.89 -7.81
CA ALA A 86 7.78 2.14 -6.56
C ALA A 86 8.73 0.94 -6.67
N LYS A 87 9.55 0.75 -5.65
CA LYS A 87 10.50 -0.37 -5.54
C LYS A 87 10.25 -1.23 -4.30
N THR A 88 9.39 -0.78 -3.41
CA THR A 88 9.15 -1.45 -2.13
C THR A 88 7.66 -1.52 -1.86
N ILE A 89 7.22 -2.69 -1.39
CA ILE A 89 5.86 -2.90 -0.89
C ILE A 89 5.97 -3.27 0.59
N VAL A 90 5.18 -2.61 1.43
CA VAL A 90 5.01 -2.95 2.84
C VAL A 90 3.56 -3.37 3.05
N ASP A 91 3.36 -4.64 3.34
CA ASP A 91 2.03 -5.20 3.54
C ASP A 91 1.70 -5.26 5.03
N ILE A 92 0.77 -4.43 5.47
CA ILE A 92 0.29 -4.42 6.85
C ILE A 92 -0.99 -5.23 7.03
N SER A 93 -1.44 -5.91 5.98
CA SER A 93 -2.62 -6.78 6.01
C SER A 93 -2.36 -8.03 6.86
N THR A 94 -3.43 -8.60 7.40
CA THR A 94 -3.36 -9.89 8.08
C THR A 94 -3.76 -10.99 7.08
N SER A 95 -2.90 -11.25 6.11
CA SER A 95 -3.21 -12.14 4.99
C SER A 95 -2.66 -13.56 5.15
N GLY A 96 -1.82 -13.79 6.15
CA GLY A 96 -1.22 -15.09 6.41
C GLY A 96 0.13 -15.29 5.73
N VAL A 97 0.88 -16.27 6.22
CA VAL A 97 2.26 -16.54 5.81
C VAL A 97 2.37 -16.97 4.36
N ALA A 98 1.45 -17.81 3.89
CA ALA A 98 1.50 -18.31 2.50
C ALA A 98 1.34 -17.18 1.48
N ALA A 99 0.39 -16.27 1.70
CA ALA A 99 0.18 -15.13 0.83
C ALA A 99 1.38 -14.18 0.84
N ALA A 100 1.94 -13.91 2.01
CA ALA A 100 3.12 -13.05 2.15
C ALA A 100 4.33 -13.65 1.43
N ARG A 101 4.57 -14.95 1.54
CA ARG A 101 5.67 -15.63 0.87
C ARG A 101 5.51 -15.59 -0.66
N ALA A 102 4.29 -15.83 -1.16
CA ALA A 102 4.02 -15.77 -2.59
C ALA A 102 4.25 -14.38 -3.16
N ALA A 103 3.76 -13.35 -2.47
CA ALA A 103 3.97 -11.96 -2.87
C ALA A 103 5.44 -11.58 -2.84
N SER A 104 6.16 -11.96 -1.79
CA SER A 104 7.59 -11.70 -1.64
C SER A 104 8.40 -12.34 -2.78
N ALA A 105 8.09 -13.59 -3.15
CA ALA A 105 8.77 -14.28 -4.24
C ALA A 105 8.58 -13.55 -5.58
N ARG A 106 7.36 -13.11 -5.87
CA ARG A 106 7.06 -12.36 -7.10
C ARG A 106 7.77 -11.01 -7.13
N CYS A 107 7.80 -10.31 -6.01
CA CYS A 107 8.51 -9.04 -5.91
C CYS A 107 10.01 -9.22 -6.12
N CYS A 108 10.60 -10.25 -5.53
CA CYS A 108 12.01 -10.57 -5.71
C CYS A 108 12.35 -10.83 -7.19
N ASP A 109 11.52 -11.60 -7.88
CA ASP A 109 11.69 -11.88 -9.31
C ASP A 109 11.56 -10.63 -10.19
N SER A 110 10.94 -9.59 -9.68
CA SER A 110 10.70 -8.32 -10.38
C SER A 110 11.58 -7.18 -9.86
N GLU A 111 12.62 -7.50 -9.12
CA GLU A 111 13.55 -6.53 -8.52
C GLU A 111 12.86 -5.54 -7.57
N MET A 112 11.85 -6.02 -6.85
CA MET A 112 11.16 -5.25 -5.81
C MET A 112 11.40 -5.88 -4.44
N GLU A 113 11.38 -5.04 -3.42
CA GLU A 113 11.41 -5.49 -2.02
C GLU A 113 9.97 -5.64 -1.50
N PHE A 114 9.75 -6.64 -0.67
CA PHE A 114 8.47 -6.89 -0.01
C PHE A 114 8.69 -7.13 1.48
N TYR A 115 7.97 -6.38 2.30
CA TYR A 115 8.01 -6.54 3.75
C TYR A 115 6.61 -6.89 4.26
N ASP A 116 6.51 -7.98 5.00
CA ASP A 116 5.27 -8.36 5.68
C ASP A 116 5.34 -7.80 7.10
N ALA A 117 4.48 -6.82 7.39
CA ALA A 117 4.50 -6.08 8.63
C ALA A 117 3.10 -5.96 9.24
N PRO A 118 2.49 -7.08 9.66
CA PRO A 118 1.13 -7.05 10.20
C PRO A 118 1.05 -6.16 11.43
N VAL A 119 -0.02 -5.38 11.52
CA VAL A 119 -0.24 -4.44 12.62
C VAL A 119 -0.84 -5.19 13.81
N SER A 120 -0.24 -5.06 14.98
CA SER A 120 -0.78 -5.55 16.22
C SER A 120 -1.55 -4.45 16.96
N GLY A 121 -2.52 -4.83 17.80
CA GLY A 121 -3.37 -3.89 18.52
C GLY A 121 -4.64 -3.49 17.78
N GLY A 122 -4.85 -3.95 16.55
CA GLY A 122 -6.04 -3.69 15.76
C GLY A 122 -6.24 -2.21 15.44
N ILE A 123 -7.49 -1.82 15.24
CA ILE A 123 -7.85 -0.43 14.89
C ILE A 123 -7.36 0.58 15.94
N PRO A 124 -7.54 0.35 17.25
CA PRO A 124 -7.02 1.29 18.25
C PRO A 124 -5.49 1.44 18.23
N GLY A 125 -4.76 0.43 17.75
CA GLY A 125 -3.30 0.48 17.65
C GLY A 125 -2.80 1.15 16.37
N ALA A 126 -3.67 1.34 15.42
CA ALA A 126 -3.30 1.98 14.16
C ALA A 126 -3.22 3.50 14.33
#